data_dea4ab0df0e9491b26c647f5f615185f
#
_entry.id   dea4ab0df0e9491b26c647f5f615185f
#
_cell.length_a   1.000
_cell.length_b   1.000
_cell.length_c   1.000
_cell.angle_alpha   90.00
_cell.angle_beta   90.00
_cell.angle_gamma   90.00
#
_symmetry.space_group_name_H-M   'P 1'
#
loop_
_entity.id
_entity.type
_entity.pdbx_description
1 polymer ?
#
loop_
_entity_poly.entity_id
_entity_poly.type
_entity_poly.pdbx_seq_one_letter_code
_entity_poly.pdbx_strand_id
1 'polypeptide(L)'
;MEKTSSRIILAAISALCVSSNVGAMQQFIDPKDGMFDASQWVLDNAIGFMPVPIIITDPAVGVGGGAAMLFFHESEKRKQLREENPDEVVGLPPSVTAVAAAGTENGSWLTGAFHFGSWQEDTWRYQGGLFYGSFNLKYYAGDVPFDFNIDGLYFMQDIDYRIAGSNWFVGAKYSLLSSKSTFDIGFDIPSIPPIDFDLEDAGVELKVTYDSRDTIFTPNDGLKAKFSTDFHNTAFGGDVDYQKARAQVNYFAPVREDLIIGVRGDYQTVSDDAPYYARPFISMRGIAAMRYQGQDMALAELEARYDVTPRWSIVGFTGTGKAVEDGQSFSDADYQSVVGGGFRYLVARQLNMRVGVDAAKGPEEWAYYITVGHAWQL
;
A
#
# COMPACT_ATOMS: atom_id res chain seq x y z
N MET A 1 -23.44 -23.35 -16.86
CA MET A 1 -23.18 -23.49 -15.42
C MET A 1 -22.71 -22.16 -14.90
N GLU A 2 -23.64 -21.25 -14.77
CA GLU A 2 -23.34 -19.84 -14.46
C GLU A 2 -24.48 -19.33 -13.58
N LYS A 3 -24.35 -19.45 -12.26
CA LYS A 3 -25.29 -18.81 -11.29
C LYS A 3 -24.85 -18.92 -9.82
N THR A 4 -23.59 -19.24 -9.53
CA THR A 4 -23.16 -19.48 -8.12
C THR A 4 -22.32 -18.33 -7.53
N SER A 5 -21.74 -17.45 -8.35
CA SER A 5 -20.79 -16.42 -7.89
C SER A 5 -21.43 -15.19 -7.23
N SER A 6 -22.70 -14.86 -7.57
CA SER A 6 -23.34 -13.64 -7.03
C SER A 6 -23.90 -13.75 -5.61
N ARG A 7 -23.94 -14.94 -5.03
CA ARG A 7 -24.51 -15.14 -3.67
C ARG A 7 -23.50 -15.05 -2.53
N ILE A 8 -22.22 -15.12 -2.84
CA ILE A 8 -21.17 -15.12 -1.80
C ILE A 8 -20.83 -13.70 -1.34
N ILE A 9 -20.93 -12.70 -2.23
CA ILE A 9 -20.64 -11.30 -1.89
C ILE A 9 -21.69 -10.69 -0.95
N LEU A 10 -22.96 -11.11 -1.06
CA LEU A 10 -24.01 -10.61 -0.17
C LEU A 10 -23.99 -11.26 1.21
N ALA A 11 -23.42 -12.45 1.36
CA ALA A 11 -23.38 -13.18 2.62
C ALA A 11 -22.29 -12.66 3.59
N ALA A 12 -21.20 -12.07 3.08
CA ALA A 12 -20.13 -11.51 3.91
C ALA A 12 -20.54 -10.20 4.61
N ILE A 13 -21.48 -9.45 4.01
CA ILE A 13 -22.02 -8.21 4.62
C ILE A 13 -23.12 -8.54 5.65
N SER A 14 -23.80 -9.68 5.51
CA SER A 14 -24.90 -10.06 6.40
C SER A 14 -24.47 -10.79 7.68
N ALA A 15 -23.23 -11.27 7.79
CA ALA A 15 -22.75 -11.99 8.97
C ALA A 15 -22.28 -11.07 10.13
N LEU A 16 -22.30 -9.75 9.94
CA LEU A 16 -21.98 -8.75 10.99
C LEU A 16 -23.23 -8.27 11.77
N CYS A 17 -24.40 -8.78 11.47
CA CYS A 17 -25.64 -8.33 12.07
C CYS A 17 -26.35 -9.47 12.81
N VAL A 18 -25.81 -10.06 13.87
CA VAL A 18 -26.63 -10.74 14.90
C VAL A 18 -25.87 -10.83 16.22
N SER A 19 -26.11 -9.89 17.10
CA SER A 19 -26.55 -10.12 18.48
C SER A 19 -26.62 -8.80 19.24
N SER A 20 -27.82 -8.53 19.69
CA SER A 20 -28.32 -7.45 20.50
C SER A 20 -27.42 -6.96 21.62
N ASN A 21 -26.87 -5.74 21.44
CA ASN A 21 -26.60 -4.81 22.51
C ASN A 21 -26.78 -3.39 21.95
N VAL A 22 -27.88 -2.74 22.26
CA VAL A 22 -28.18 -1.36 21.82
C VAL A 22 -27.07 -0.40 22.27
N GLY A 23 -26.38 -0.67 23.38
CA GLY A 23 -25.24 0.10 23.84
C GLY A 23 -23.95 -0.10 22.99
N ALA A 24 -23.76 -1.28 22.38
CA ALA A 24 -22.61 -1.55 21.54
C ALA A 24 -22.70 -0.89 20.14
N MET A 25 -23.89 -0.57 19.66
CA MET A 25 -24.05 0.14 18.39
C MET A 25 -23.85 1.65 18.51
N GLN A 26 -24.09 2.25 19.67
CA GLN A 26 -23.95 3.70 19.85
C GLN A 26 -22.50 4.19 19.69
N GLN A 27 -21.51 3.37 20.02
CA GLN A 27 -20.08 3.71 19.83
C GLN A 27 -19.64 3.78 18.35
N PHE A 28 -20.48 3.30 17.41
CA PHE A 28 -20.24 3.35 15.98
C PHE A 28 -21.11 4.40 15.26
N ILE A 29 -21.81 5.26 16.01
CA ILE A 29 -22.66 6.31 15.44
C ILE A 29 -22.08 7.66 15.85
N ASP A 30 -21.68 8.45 14.83
CA ASP A 30 -21.24 9.82 15.08
C ASP A 30 -22.43 10.66 15.57
N PRO A 31 -22.33 11.29 16.76
CA PRO A 31 -23.40 12.13 17.28
C PRO A 31 -23.70 13.36 16.43
N LYS A 32 -22.80 13.77 15.53
CA LYS A 32 -22.97 14.94 14.67
C LYS A 32 -23.92 14.69 13.51
N ASP A 33 -23.81 13.54 12.85
CA ASP A 33 -24.55 13.25 11.62
C ASP A 33 -25.40 11.98 11.70
N GLY A 34 -25.31 11.23 12.81
CA GLY A 34 -26.03 9.98 13.00
C GLY A 34 -25.59 8.83 12.07
N MET A 35 -24.45 8.99 11.40
CA MET A 35 -23.91 8.00 10.45
C MET A 35 -22.86 7.10 11.14
N PHE A 36 -22.54 5.98 10.49
CA PHE A 36 -21.51 5.07 10.97
C PHE A 36 -20.14 5.77 11.03
N ASP A 37 -19.48 5.67 12.19
CA ASP A 37 -18.13 6.19 12.44
C ASP A 37 -17.40 5.29 13.43
N ALA A 38 -16.24 4.80 13.02
CA ALA A 38 -15.41 3.93 13.85
C ALA A 38 -14.41 4.70 14.73
N SER A 39 -14.35 6.04 14.67
CA SER A 39 -13.35 6.85 15.37
C SER A 39 -13.30 6.56 16.87
N GLN A 40 -14.45 6.63 17.53
CA GLN A 40 -14.52 6.39 18.98
C GLN A 40 -14.08 4.97 19.33
N TRP A 41 -14.61 3.99 18.58
CA TRP A 41 -14.26 2.60 18.84
C TRP A 41 -12.77 2.31 18.64
N VAL A 42 -12.18 2.87 17.59
CA VAL A 42 -10.75 2.72 17.30
C VAL A 42 -9.87 3.39 18.35
N LEU A 43 -10.27 4.59 18.82
CA LEU A 43 -9.43 5.42 19.69
C LEU A 43 -9.65 5.17 21.18
N ASP A 44 -10.86 4.78 21.60
CA ASP A 44 -11.17 4.50 22.99
C ASP A 44 -10.82 3.08 23.43
N ASN A 45 -10.71 2.15 22.47
CA ASN A 45 -10.26 0.78 22.74
C ASN A 45 -8.74 0.63 22.62
N ALA A 46 -7.97 1.43 23.36
CA ALA A 46 -6.50 1.37 23.39
C ALA A 46 -5.92 -0.02 23.77
N ILE A 47 -6.75 -0.93 24.24
CA ILE A 47 -6.43 -2.34 24.56
C ILE A 47 -7.19 -3.29 23.60
N GLY A 48 -8.08 -2.78 22.75
CA GLY A 48 -8.86 -3.54 21.79
C GLY A 48 -8.16 -3.69 20.45
N PHE A 49 -8.40 -4.78 19.77
CA PHE A 49 -7.98 -4.97 18.38
C PHE A 49 -9.16 -4.71 17.44
N MET A 50 -8.88 -4.08 16.30
CA MET A 50 -9.83 -3.91 15.22
C MET A 50 -9.61 -5.05 14.20
N PRO A 51 -10.56 -5.99 14.05
CA PRO A 51 -10.50 -6.93 12.94
C PRO A 51 -10.83 -6.18 11.64
N VAL A 52 -9.94 -6.24 10.67
CA VAL A 52 -10.10 -5.67 9.34
C VAL A 52 -10.10 -6.81 8.33
N PRO A 53 -11.20 -7.03 7.58
CA PRO A 53 -11.17 -7.97 6.47
C PRO A 53 -10.23 -7.45 5.38
N ILE A 54 -9.39 -8.34 4.86
CA ILE A 54 -8.55 -8.07 3.68
C ILE A 54 -9.27 -8.69 2.48
N ILE A 55 -9.46 -7.91 1.44
CA ILE A 55 -9.96 -8.38 0.15
C ILE A 55 -8.90 -8.05 -0.89
N ILE A 56 -8.44 -9.07 -1.59
CA ILE A 56 -7.40 -8.98 -2.62
C ILE A 56 -8.07 -9.15 -3.97
N THR A 57 -7.79 -8.24 -4.89
CA THR A 57 -8.30 -8.27 -6.26
C THR A 57 -7.21 -7.81 -7.24
N ASP A 58 -5.94 -7.99 -6.86
CA ASP A 58 -4.81 -7.58 -7.69
C ASP A 58 -4.61 -8.58 -8.85
N PRO A 59 -4.49 -8.11 -10.11
CA PRO A 59 -4.32 -8.98 -11.27
C PRO A 59 -3.09 -9.89 -11.20
N ALA A 60 -2.04 -9.51 -10.45
CA ALA A 60 -0.82 -10.32 -10.34
C ALA A 60 -1.03 -11.61 -9.52
N VAL A 61 -1.92 -11.57 -8.53
CA VAL A 61 -2.16 -12.69 -7.61
C VAL A 61 -3.61 -13.20 -7.63
N GLY A 62 -4.50 -12.54 -8.37
CA GLY A 62 -5.90 -12.91 -8.49
C GLY A 62 -6.76 -12.47 -7.32
N VAL A 63 -7.94 -13.09 -7.19
CA VAL A 63 -8.89 -12.79 -6.13
C VAL A 63 -8.55 -13.56 -4.86
N GLY A 64 -8.64 -12.88 -3.73
CA GLY A 64 -8.33 -13.50 -2.45
C GLY A 64 -8.91 -12.75 -1.27
N GLY A 65 -8.56 -13.23 -0.08
CA GLY A 65 -9.01 -12.60 1.15
C GLY A 65 -8.22 -13.03 2.36
N GLY A 66 -8.44 -12.33 3.44
CA GLY A 66 -7.78 -12.58 4.71
C GLY A 66 -8.35 -11.71 5.81
N ALA A 67 -7.57 -11.58 6.88
CA ALA A 67 -7.90 -10.70 7.99
C ALA A 67 -6.63 -10.09 8.57
N ALA A 68 -6.76 -8.84 9.02
CA ALA A 68 -5.77 -8.20 9.87
C ALA A 68 -6.40 -7.85 11.22
N MET A 69 -5.61 -7.95 12.27
CA MET A 69 -5.92 -7.41 13.59
C MET A 69 -5.05 -6.18 13.82
N LEU A 70 -5.69 -5.02 13.96
CA LEU A 70 -5.02 -3.75 14.20
C LEU A 70 -5.14 -3.35 15.67
N PHE A 71 -4.02 -3.04 16.29
CA PHE A 71 -3.92 -2.52 17.64
C PHE A 71 -3.43 -1.07 17.56
N PHE A 72 -4.25 -0.14 18.04
CA PHE A 72 -3.90 1.27 18.05
C PHE A 72 -3.31 1.67 19.40
N HIS A 73 -2.23 2.43 19.37
CA HIS A 73 -1.55 2.96 20.55
C HIS A 73 -1.53 4.48 20.45
N GLU A 74 -2.34 5.11 21.28
CA GLU A 74 -2.42 6.57 21.31
C GLU A 74 -1.47 7.10 22.40
N SER A 75 -0.67 8.12 22.08
CA SER A 75 0.11 8.82 23.08
C SER A 75 -0.81 9.69 23.98
N GLU A 76 -0.43 9.89 25.25
CA GLU A 76 -1.20 10.76 26.17
C GLU A 76 -1.40 12.17 25.61
N LYS A 77 -0.38 12.73 24.96
CA LYS A 77 -0.46 14.03 24.27
C LYS A 77 -1.51 14.04 23.17
N ARG A 78 -1.55 13.00 22.34
CA ARG A 78 -2.53 12.88 21.25
C ARG A 78 -3.94 12.73 21.80
N LYS A 79 -4.11 11.90 22.85
CA LYS A 79 -5.38 11.71 23.54
C LYS A 79 -5.90 13.03 24.12
N GLN A 80 -5.04 13.79 24.79
CA GLN A 80 -5.38 15.11 25.34
C GLN A 80 -5.83 16.08 24.25
N LEU A 81 -5.09 16.20 23.15
CA LEU A 81 -5.45 17.06 22.01
C LEU A 81 -6.81 16.67 21.41
N ARG A 82 -7.09 15.38 21.30
CA ARG A 82 -8.37 14.85 20.80
C ARG A 82 -9.53 15.18 21.74
N GLU A 83 -9.32 15.08 23.03
CA GLU A 83 -10.33 15.39 24.06
C GLU A 83 -10.62 16.89 24.14
N GLU A 84 -9.60 17.75 23.96
CA GLU A 84 -9.73 19.21 23.92
C GLU A 84 -10.42 19.70 22.63
N ASN A 85 -10.19 19.03 21.50
CA ASN A 85 -10.71 19.42 20.18
C ASN A 85 -11.35 18.21 19.46
N PRO A 86 -12.50 17.70 19.93
CA PRO A 86 -13.12 16.47 19.40
C PRO A 86 -13.61 16.62 17.96
N ASP A 87 -13.66 17.83 17.45
CA ASP A 87 -14.13 18.18 16.12
C ASP A 87 -13.02 18.25 15.09
N GLU A 88 -11.78 18.33 15.51
CA GLU A 88 -10.62 18.47 14.65
C GLU A 88 -9.88 17.14 14.48
N VAL A 89 -9.25 16.97 13.32
CA VAL A 89 -8.33 15.86 13.08
C VAL A 89 -7.01 16.17 13.75
N VAL A 90 -6.60 15.32 14.70
CA VAL A 90 -5.31 15.48 15.35
C VAL A 90 -4.19 15.13 14.37
N GLY A 91 -3.33 16.10 14.05
CA GLY A 91 -2.21 15.94 13.12
C GLY A 91 -1.11 14.96 13.57
N LEU A 92 -1.12 14.53 14.84
CA LEU A 92 -0.20 13.50 15.34
C LEU A 92 -0.73 12.10 15.00
N PRO A 93 -0.01 11.28 14.24
CA PRO A 93 -0.46 9.92 13.93
C PRO A 93 -0.44 9.03 15.18
N PRO A 94 -1.42 8.12 15.35
CA PRO A 94 -1.33 7.08 16.37
C PRO A 94 -0.29 6.04 15.94
N SER A 95 0.34 5.36 16.92
CA SER A 95 1.09 4.14 16.61
C SER A 95 0.13 2.97 16.37
N VAL A 96 0.49 2.08 15.44
CA VAL A 96 -0.35 0.95 15.04
C VAL A 96 0.47 -0.32 14.97
N THR A 97 0.01 -1.38 15.62
CA THR A 97 0.54 -2.74 15.41
C THR A 97 -0.49 -3.54 14.61
N ALA A 98 -0.06 -4.26 13.61
CA ALA A 98 -0.90 -5.13 12.82
C ALA A 98 -0.36 -6.56 12.80
N VAL A 99 -1.26 -7.55 12.86
CA VAL A 99 -0.96 -8.94 12.54
C VAL A 99 -1.97 -9.37 11.48
N ALA A 100 -1.50 -9.95 10.39
CA ALA A 100 -2.35 -10.28 9.25
C ALA A 100 -2.02 -11.64 8.64
N ALA A 101 -3.04 -12.24 8.03
CA ALA A 101 -2.89 -13.41 7.15
C ALA A 101 -3.90 -13.29 6.00
N ALA A 102 -3.45 -13.61 4.79
CA ALA A 102 -4.27 -13.57 3.58
C ALA A 102 -3.82 -14.63 2.57
N GLY A 103 -4.73 -15.04 1.68
CA GLY A 103 -4.43 -15.94 0.58
C GLY A 103 -5.32 -15.66 -0.63
N THR A 104 -4.90 -16.12 -1.80
CA THR A 104 -5.55 -15.87 -3.08
C THR A 104 -5.83 -17.17 -3.85
N GLU A 105 -6.69 -17.07 -4.87
CA GLU A 105 -7.10 -18.22 -5.68
C GLU A 105 -5.98 -18.86 -6.51
N ASN A 106 -4.92 -18.08 -6.83
CA ASN A 106 -3.76 -18.63 -7.53
C ASN A 106 -2.81 -19.39 -6.58
N GLY A 107 -3.15 -19.54 -5.28
CA GLY A 107 -2.35 -20.21 -4.28
C GLY A 107 -1.32 -19.33 -3.58
N SER A 108 -1.24 -18.04 -3.87
CA SER A 108 -0.39 -17.12 -3.11
C SER A 108 -0.96 -16.89 -1.71
N TRP A 109 -0.08 -16.74 -0.73
CA TRP A 109 -0.49 -16.42 0.64
C TRP A 109 0.60 -15.64 1.37
N LEU A 110 0.19 -14.88 2.39
CA LEU A 110 1.07 -14.07 3.22
C LEU A 110 0.57 -14.09 4.66
N THR A 111 1.49 -14.18 5.60
CA THR A 111 1.24 -13.87 7.01
C THR A 111 2.34 -12.99 7.56
N GLY A 112 2.04 -12.17 8.57
CA GLY A 112 3.07 -11.32 9.14
C GLY A 112 2.57 -10.38 10.21
N ALA A 113 3.53 -9.65 10.76
CA ALA A 113 3.31 -8.58 11.73
C ALA A 113 4.02 -7.32 11.27
N PHE A 114 3.39 -6.19 11.56
CA PHE A 114 3.89 -4.86 11.24
C PHE A 114 3.64 -3.92 12.40
N HIS A 115 4.56 -3.01 12.64
CA HIS A 115 4.39 -1.94 13.60
C HIS A 115 4.78 -0.60 12.98
N PHE A 116 3.88 0.37 13.09
CA PHE A 116 4.15 1.79 12.85
C PHE A 116 4.13 2.51 14.19
N GLY A 117 5.21 3.21 14.52
CA GLY A 117 5.34 4.02 15.72
C GLY A 117 5.59 5.49 15.39
N SER A 118 4.93 6.39 16.12
CA SER A 118 5.22 7.81 16.09
C SER A 118 5.41 8.29 17.54
N TRP A 119 6.59 8.84 17.85
CA TRP A 119 6.98 9.22 19.19
C TRP A 119 7.48 10.65 19.27
N GLN A 120 7.44 11.23 20.49
CA GLN A 120 7.91 12.59 20.78
C GLN A 120 7.30 13.63 19.82
N GLU A 121 5.97 13.64 19.75
CA GLU A 121 5.21 14.58 18.91
C GLU A 121 5.61 14.46 17.42
N ASP A 122 5.72 13.21 16.94
CA ASP A 122 6.10 12.87 15.57
C ASP A 122 7.55 13.28 15.18
N THR A 123 8.43 13.41 16.21
CA THR A 123 9.86 13.61 15.98
C THR A 123 10.53 12.35 15.44
N TRP A 124 10.10 11.19 15.93
CA TRP A 124 10.56 9.89 15.49
C TRP A 124 9.41 9.11 14.89
N ARG A 125 9.62 8.61 13.68
CA ARG A 125 8.75 7.61 13.04
C ARG A 125 9.52 6.32 12.88
N TYR A 126 8.87 5.22 13.17
CA TYR A 126 9.42 3.89 13.03
C TYR A 126 8.43 3.01 12.28
N GLN A 127 8.94 2.16 11.42
CA GLN A 127 8.20 1.06 10.81
C GLN A 127 9.03 -0.21 10.90
N GLY A 128 8.42 -1.27 11.43
CA GLY A 128 9.05 -2.59 11.50
C GLY A 128 8.10 -3.65 11.01
N GLY A 129 8.61 -4.63 10.27
CA GLY A 129 7.79 -5.70 9.74
C GLY A 129 8.54 -7.01 9.64
N LEU A 130 7.79 -8.10 9.83
CA LEU A 130 8.22 -9.47 9.59
C LEU A 130 7.09 -10.18 8.87
N PHE A 131 7.36 -10.66 7.66
CA PHE A 131 6.37 -11.30 6.79
C PHE A 131 6.93 -12.62 6.26
N TYR A 132 6.08 -13.62 6.18
CA TYR A 132 6.40 -14.89 5.55
C TYR A 132 5.28 -15.27 4.59
N GLY A 133 5.63 -15.70 3.39
CA GLY A 133 4.63 -16.01 2.39
C GLY A 133 5.18 -16.71 1.16
N SER A 134 4.26 -17.10 0.29
CA SER A 134 4.50 -17.71 -0.99
C SER A 134 3.69 -16.97 -2.04
N PHE A 135 4.33 -16.57 -3.12
CA PHE A 135 3.71 -15.80 -4.19
C PHE A 135 3.91 -16.47 -5.53
N ASN A 136 2.80 -16.83 -6.18
CA ASN A 136 2.79 -17.31 -7.55
C ASN A 136 2.59 -16.09 -8.47
N LEU A 137 3.62 -15.74 -9.22
CA LEU A 137 3.70 -14.53 -10.02
C LEU A 137 4.06 -14.85 -11.46
N LYS A 138 4.02 -13.83 -12.33
CA LYS A 138 4.49 -13.91 -13.71
C LYS A 138 5.64 -12.93 -13.90
N TYR A 139 6.75 -13.44 -14.39
CA TYR A 139 7.82 -12.64 -14.95
C TYR A 139 7.61 -12.50 -16.45
N TYR A 140 7.78 -11.32 -17.01
CA TYR A 140 7.60 -11.06 -18.43
C TYR A 140 8.94 -10.77 -19.09
N ALA A 141 9.34 -11.65 -20.03
CA ALA A 141 10.44 -11.37 -20.96
C ALA A 141 9.85 -10.82 -22.25
N GLY A 142 9.76 -9.49 -22.37
CA GLY A 142 8.93 -8.83 -23.36
C GLY A 142 7.45 -9.14 -23.12
N ASP A 143 6.77 -9.76 -24.12
CA ASP A 143 5.36 -10.17 -23.98
C ASP A 143 5.17 -11.64 -23.57
N VAL A 144 6.26 -12.38 -23.34
CA VAL A 144 6.20 -13.80 -22.98
C VAL A 144 6.18 -13.95 -21.46
N PRO A 145 5.07 -14.44 -20.85
CA PRO A 145 5.00 -14.69 -19.42
C PRO A 145 5.69 -16.01 -19.05
N PHE A 146 6.41 -15.98 -17.92
CA PHE A 146 6.98 -17.14 -17.26
C PHE A 146 6.40 -17.20 -15.84
N ASP A 147 5.77 -18.32 -15.50
CA ASP A 147 5.26 -18.52 -14.15
C ASP A 147 6.43 -18.82 -13.21
N PHE A 148 6.43 -18.17 -12.07
CA PHE A 148 7.39 -18.43 -11.00
C PHE A 148 6.76 -18.29 -9.63
N ASN A 149 7.35 -18.97 -8.67
CA ASN A 149 6.98 -18.90 -7.26
C ASN A 149 8.14 -18.29 -6.47
N ILE A 150 7.82 -17.46 -5.50
CA ILE A 150 8.75 -16.99 -4.46
C ILE A 150 8.18 -17.40 -3.11
N ASP A 151 8.87 -18.29 -2.40
CA ASP A 151 8.68 -18.58 -0.99
C ASP A 151 9.70 -17.78 -0.19
N GLY A 152 9.28 -16.99 0.80
CA GLY A 152 10.28 -16.22 1.52
C GLY A 152 9.82 -15.53 2.78
N LEU A 153 10.84 -15.16 3.55
CA LEU A 153 10.76 -14.31 4.73
C LEU A 153 11.24 -12.91 4.37
N TYR A 154 10.40 -11.91 4.63
CA TYR A 154 10.79 -10.51 4.51
C TYR A 154 10.81 -9.86 5.88
N PHE A 155 11.96 -9.27 6.22
CA PHE A 155 12.17 -8.50 7.44
C PHE A 155 12.54 -7.08 7.09
N MET A 156 11.98 -6.09 7.80
CA MET A 156 12.34 -4.69 7.62
C MET A 156 12.34 -3.93 8.93
N GLN A 157 13.25 -2.95 9.03
CA GLN A 157 13.33 -1.97 10.11
C GLN A 157 13.60 -0.61 9.50
N ASP A 158 12.76 0.35 9.74
CA ASP A 158 12.78 1.68 9.15
C ASP A 158 12.62 2.74 10.24
N ILE A 159 13.49 3.74 10.26
CA ILE A 159 13.46 4.83 11.22
C ILE A 159 13.63 6.17 10.52
N ASP A 160 12.77 7.13 10.86
CA ASP A 160 12.85 8.51 10.42
C ASP A 160 12.97 9.45 11.62
N TYR A 161 13.82 10.43 11.48
CA TYR A 161 13.99 11.52 12.43
C TYR A 161 13.57 12.84 11.79
N ARG A 162 12.66 13.56 12.46
CA ARG A 162 12.22 14.91 12.03
C ARG A 162 13.29 15.93 12.39
N ILE A 163 13.76 16.67 11.43
CA ILE A 163 14.62 17.83 11.67
C ILE A 163 13.81 18.88 12.44
N ALA A 164 14.34 19.32 13.58
CA ALA A 164 13.63 20.14 14.55
C ALA A 164 12.85 21.31 13.96
N GLY A 165 11.57 21.40 14.25
CA GLY A 165 10.67 22.48 13.84
C GLY A 165 10.33 22.53 12.34
N SER A 166 10.67 21.48 11.59
CA SER A 166 10.43 21.45 10.14
C SER A 166 9.54 20.27 9.72
N ASN A 167 9.16 20.23 8.44
CA ASN A 167 8.49 19.09 7.79
C ASN A 167 9.48 18.10 7.13
N TRP A 168 10.78 18.26 7.38
CA TRP A 168 11.81 17.40 6.85
C TRP A 168 12.14 16.26 7.80
N PHE A 169 12.26 15.08 7.21
CA PHE A 169 12.73 13.87 7.87
C PHE A 169 13.96 13.33 7.16
N VAL A 170 14.89 12.80 7.92
CA VAL A 170 15.99 11.97 7.43
C VAL A 170 15.88 10.60 8.05
N GLY A 171 16.12 9.57 7.28
CA GLY A 171 15.91 8.22 7.78
C GLY A 171 16.74 7.17 7.09
N ALA A 172 16.71 5.98 7.69
CA ALA A 172 17.34 4.79 7.15
C ALA A 172 16.41 3.58 7.34
N LYS A 173 16.44 2.67 6.39
CA LYS A 173 15.75 1.39 6.45
C LYS A 173 16.75 0.26 6.19
N TYR A 174 16.70 -0.77 7.00
CA TYR A 174 17.30 -2.07 6.70
C TYR A 174 16.21 -3.03 6.24
N SER A 175 16.50 -3.81 5.20
CA SER A 175 15.61 -4.88 4.73
C SER A 175 16.40 -6.13 4.41
N LEU A 176 15.77 -7.28 4.67
CA LEU A 176 16.28 -8.61 4.34
C LEU A 176 15.13 -9.42 3.74
N LEU A 177 15.35 -9.95 2.56
CA LEU A 177 14.53 -10.97 1.91
C LEU A 177 15.34 -12.26 1.86
N SER A 178 14.89 -13.30 2.57
CA SER A 178 15.41 -14.66 2.47
C SER A 178 14.39 -15.46 1.70
N SER A 179 14.71 -15.89 0.49
CA SER A 179 13.72 -16.48 -0.40
C SER A 179 14.27 -17.65 -1.21
N LYS A 180 13.36 -18.57 -1.54
CA LYS A 180 13.52 -19.57 -2.57
C LYS A 180 12.63 -19.22 -3.75
N SER A 181 13.21 -19.06 -4.92
CA SER A 181 12.49 -18.84 -6.17
C SER A 181 12.51 -20.08 -7.04
N THR A 182 11.35 -20.45 -7.57
CA THR A 182 11.16 -21.61 -8.45
C THR A 182 10.54 -21.12 -9.75
N PHE A 183 11.21 -21.28 -10.88
CA PHE A 183 10.69 -20.96 -12.21
C PHE A 183 10.14 -22.20 -12.90
N ASP A 184 8.90 -22.11 -13.37
CA ASP A 184 8.32 -23.07 -14.31
C ASP A 184 8.57 -22.56 -15.74
N ILE A 185 9.46 -23.22 -16.44
CA ILE A 185 9.82 -22.85 -17.83
C ILE A 185 8.80 -23.33 -18.88
N GLY A 186 7.63 -23.86 -18.44
CA GLY A 186 6.46 -24.14 -19.30
C GLY A 186 6.65 -25.20 -20.38
N PHE A 187 7.76 -25.92 -20.36
CA PHE A 187 7.96 -27.07 -21.23
C PHE A 187 7.67 -28.35 -20.43
N ASP A 188 6.57 -29.01 -20.74
CA ASP A 188 6.21 -30.32 -20.21
C ASP A 188 7.18 -31.40 -20.75
N ILE A 189 8.47 -31.18 -20.60
CA ILE A 189 9.53 -32.13 -20.88
C ILE A 189 9.89 -32.80 -19.54
N PRO A 190 9.52 -34.07 -19.32
CA PRO A 190 9.72 -34.73 -18.01
C PRO A 190 11.18 -34.79 -17.54
N SER A 191 12.12 -34.34 -18.35
CA SER A 191 13.56 -34.37 -18.09
C SER A 191 14.16 -33.02 -17.71
N ILE A 192 13.40 -31.91 -17.70
CA ILE A 192 13.90 -30.60 -17.29
C ILE A 192 13.17 -30.20 -15.99
N PRO A 193 13.83 -30.30 -14.82
CA PRO A 193 13.23 -29.88 -13.57
C PRO A 193 13.05 -28.34 -13.57
N PRO A 194 12.11 -27.80 -12.75
CA PRO A 194 12.05 -26.39 -12.45
C PRO A 194 13.42 -25.85 -12.00
N ILE A 195 13.70 -24.61 -12.34
CA ILE A 195 14.95 -23.97 -11.92
C ILE A 195 14.72 -23.36 -10.54
N ASP A 196 15.35 -23.94 -9.53
CA ASP A 196 15.32 -23.45 -8.15
C ASP A 196 16.58 -22.67 -7.82
N PHE A 197 16.45 -21.56 -7.13
CA PHE A 197 17.56 -20.86 -6.50
C PHE A 197 17.14 -20.23 -5.19
N ASP A 198 18.00 -20.38 -4.20
CA ASP A 198 17.90 -19.70 -2.93
C ASP A 198 18.59 -18.33 -3.07
N LEU A 199 18.06 -17.32 -2.38
CA LEU A 199 18.55 -15.96 -2.45
C LEU A 199 18.36 -15.26 -1.11
N GLU A 200 19.46 -14.70 -0.62
CA GLU A 200 19.46 -13.71 0.44
C GLU A 200 19.68 -12.32 -0.18
N ASP A 201 18.72 -11.42 -0.01
CA ASP A 201 18.83 -10.05 -0.48
C ASP A 201 18.69 -9.08 0.69
N ALA A 202 19.79 -8.43 1.05
CA ALA A 202 19.84 -7.51 2.18
C ALA A 202 20.37 -6.15 1.77
N GLY A 203 19.72 -5.08 2.25
CA GLY A 203 20.09 -3.73 1.88
C GLY A 203 19.78 -2.69 2.95
N VAL A 204 20.45 -1.55 2.78
CA VAL A 204 20.23 -0.33 3.57
C VAL A 204 19.75 0.78 2.65
N GLU A 205 18.57 1.32 2.91
CA GLU A 205 18.04 2.53 2.29
C GLU A 205 18.40 3.75 3.14
N LEU A 206 18.93 4.78 2.51
CA LEU A 206 19.02 6.13 3.08
C LEU A 206 18.00 7.01 2.40
N LYS A 207 17.29 7.84 3.19
CA LYS A 207 16.19 8.64 2.65
C LYS A 207 16.07 10.02 3.28
N VAL A 208 15.53 10.94 2.49
CA VAL A 208 15.09 12.26 2.91
C VAL A 208 13.63 12.41 2.50
N THR A 209 12.79 12.83 3.41
CA THR A 209 11.36 13.03 3.17
C THR A 209 10.93 14.42 3.63
N TYR A 210 10.19 15.13 2.80
CA TYR A 210 9.40 16.28 3.19
C TYR A 210 7.94 15.84 3.30
N ASP A 211 7.29 16.08 4.44
CA ASP A 211 5.90 15.68 4.69
C ASP A 211 5.12 16.79 5.40
N SER A 212 4.30 17.52 4.64
CA SER A 212 3.44 18.59 5.13
C SER A 212 1.95 18.25 5.02
N ARG A 213 1.60 16.99 4.81
CA ARG A 213 0.21 16.56 4.71
C ARG A 213 -0.53 16.78 6.02
N ASP A 214 -1.81 17.15 5.91
CA ASP A 214 -2.72 17.31 7.05
C ASP A 214 -2.97 16.00 7.80
N THR A 215 -2.95 14.88 7.11
CA THR A 215 -3.07 13.52 7.67
C THR A 215 -2.32 12.49 6.82
N ILE A 216 -1.93 11.38 7.46
CA ILE A 216 -1.29 10.26 6.77
C ILE A 216 -2.30 9.34 6.05
N PHE A 217 -3.59 9.35 6.46
CA PHE A 217 -4.60 8.40 5.95
C PHE A 217 -5.24 8.87 4.63
N THR A 218 -6.03 9.94 4.66
CA THR A 218 -6.67 10.48 3.44
C THR A 218 -6.42 11.98 3.38
N PRO A 219 -5.27 12.43 2.88
CA PRO A 219 -4.93 13.84 2.84
C PRO A 219 -5.93 14.66 2.03
N ASN A 220 -6.22 15.86 2.53
CA ASN A 220 -6.95 16.90 1.81
C ASN A 220 -6.00 17.97 1.28
N ASP A 221 -4.90 18.19 2.00
CA ASP A 221 -3.90 19.22 1.68
C ASP A 221 -2.49 18.77 2.04
N GLY A 222 -1.52 19.32 1.33
CA GLY A 222 -0.11 19.15 1.61
C GLY A 222 0.65 18.28 0.61
N LEU A 223 1.92 18.13 0.91
CA LEU A 223 2.92 17.50 0.04
C LEU A 223 3.69 16.45 0.84
N LYS A 224 3.86 15.25 0.25
CA LYS A 224 4.90 14.29 0.64
C LYS A 224 5.84 14.11 -0.54
N ALA A 225 7.12 14.47 -0.36
CA ALA A 225 8.18 14.21 -1.32
C ALA A 225 9.27 13.37 -0.64
N LYS A 226 9.65 12.25 -1.26
CA LYS A 226 10.68 11.33 -0.76
C LYS A 226 11.73 11.14 -1.84
N PHE A 227 12.98 11.25 -1.44
CA PHE A 227 14.11 10.74 -2.21
C PHE A 227 14.83 9.68 -1.38
N SER A 228 15.14 8.55 -1.99
CA SER A 228 15.87 7.47 -1.33
C SER A 228 16.88 6.80 -2.27
N THR A 229 17.90 6.22 -1.65
CA THR A 229 18.89 5.36 -2.29
C THR A 229 19.05 4.11 -1.45
N ASP A 230 18.88 2.95 -2.09
CA ASP A 230 19.07 1.64 -1.47
C ASP A 230 20.40 1.06 -1.93
N PHE A 231 21.15 0.51 -1.01
CA PHE A 231 22.42 -0.19 -1.23
C PHE A 231 22.25 -1.63 -0.78
N HIS A 232 22.19 -2.55 -1.72
CA HIS A 232 22.17 -3.98 -1.47
C HIS A 232 23.59 -4.52 -1.64
N ASN A 233 24.08 -5.28 -0.66
CA ASN A 233 25.45 -5.71 -0.65
C ASN A 233 25.66 -6.89 0.30
N THR A 234 26.63 -7.73 -0.02
CA THR A 234 27.04 -8.88 0.81
C THR A 234 27.46 -8.50 2.24
N ALA A 235 27.97 -7.26 2.44
CA ALA A 235 28.28 -6.75 3.78
C ALA A 235 27.05 -6.55 4.67
N PHE A 236 25.86 -6.45 4.09
CA PHE A 236 24.58 -6.35 4.83
C PHE A 236 23.91 -7.72 5.05
N GLY A 237 24.51 -8.80 4.55
CA GLY A 237 24.00 -10.16 4.69
C GLY A 237 23.27 -10.69 3.45
N GLY A 238 23.37 -10.02 2.30
CA GLY A 238 22.82 -10.46 1.03
C GLY A 238 23.82 -11.23 0.17
N ASP A 239 23.32 -11.84 -0.90
CA ASP A 239 24.11 -12.56 -1.91
C ASP A 239 24.35 -11.71 -3.18
N VAL A 240 23.69 -10.55 -3.27
CA VAL A 240 23.67 -9.70 -4.47
C VAL A 240 24.11 -8.28 -4.15
N ASP A 241 24.83 -7.69 -5.10
CA ASP A 241 25.33 -6.31 -5.02
C ASP A 241 24.63 -5.48 -6.10
N TYR A 242 23.79 -4.53 -5.67
CA TYR A 242 23.14 -3.57 -6.58
C TYR A 242 22.68 -2.32 -5.83
N GLN A 243 22.31 -1.30 -6.58
CA GLN A 243 21.82 -0.04 -6.02
C GLN A 243 20.51 0.34 -6.67
N LYS A 244 19.63 0.98 -5.88
CA LYS A 244 18.38 1.57 -6.37
C LYS A 244 18.30 3.02 -5.93
N ALA A 245 17.67 3.86 -6.76
CA ALA A 245 17.27 5.20 -6.33
C ALA A 245 15.81 5.44 -6.68
N ARG A 246 15.12 6.19 -5.83
CA ARG A 246 13.71 6.54 -6.03
C ARG A 246 13.44 7.98 -5.65
N ALA A 247 12.69 8.66 -6.49
CA ALA A 247 12.12 9.98 -6.20
C ALA A 247 10.60 9.92 -6.35
N GLN A 248 9.87 10.20 -5.28
CA GLN A 248 8.41 10.15 -5.25
C GLN A 248 7.84 11.45 -4.72
N VAL A 249 6.76 11.92 -5.32
CA VAL A 249 6.00 13.09 -4.90
C VAL A 249 4.52 12.76 -4.88
N ASN A 250 3.83 13.06 -3.79
CA ASN A 250 2.39 13.02 -3.65
C ASN A 250 1.93 14.41 -3.17
N TYR A 251 1.18 15.12 -3.98
CA TYR A 251 0.65 16.44 -3.67
C TYR A 251 -0.87 16.41 -3.63
N PHE A 252 -1.46 17.04 -2.63
CA PHE A 252 -2.90 17.15 -2.44
C PHE A 252 -3.26 18.63 -2.28
N ALA A 253 -4.30 19.06 -3.00
CA ALA A 253 -4.77 20.43 -2.94
C ALA A 253 -6.30 20.49 -2.90
N PRO A 254 -6.90 21.18 -1.92
CA PRO A 254 -8.31 21.51 -1.92
C PRO A 254 -8.57 22.64 -2.94
N VAL A 255 -9.07 22.25 -4.13
CA VAL A 255 -9.46 23.23 -5.18
C VAL A 255 -10.75 23.95 -4.78
N ARG A 256 -11.62 23.24 -4.08
CA ARG A 256 -12.85 23.72 -3.43
C ARG A 256 -13.00 22.96 -2.11
N GLU A 257 -13.92 23.41 -1.26
CA GLU A 257 -14.24 22.74 0.01
C GLU A 257 -14.65 21.26 -0.17
N ASP A 258 -15.28 20.94 -1.29
CA ASP A 258 -15.79 19.62 -1.64
C ASP A 258 -14.96 18.90 -2.74
N LEU A 259 -13.86 19.51 -3.24
CA LEU A 259 -13.05 18.95 -4.32
C LEU A 259 -11.57 18.99 -4.00
N ILE A 260 -10.99 17.82 -3.81
CA ILE A 260 -9.56 17.64 -3.60
C ILE A 260 -8.94 17.02 -4.85
N ILE A 261 -7.85 17.63 -5.33
CA ILE A 261 -7.03 17.10 -6.42
C ILE A 261 -5.74 16.54 -5.83
N GLY A 262 -5.44 15.28 -6.15
CA GLY A 262 -4.19 14.62 -5.84
C GLY A 262 -3.35 14.41 -7.09
N VAL A 263 -2.04 14.60 -6.98
CA VAL A 263 -1.06 14.33 -8.05
C VAL A 263 0.05 13.46 -7.47
N ARG A 264 0.42 12.39 -8.18
CA ARG A 264 1.58 11.55 -7.88
C ARG A 264 2.57 11.58 -9.04
N GLY A 265 3.85 11.71 -8.71
CA GLY A 265 4.97 11.41 -9.59
C GLY A 265 5.89 10.40 -8.91
N ASP A 266 6.40 9.44 -9.66
CA ASP A 266 7.32 8.41 -9.14
C ASP A 266 8.36 8.10 -10.22
N TYR A 267 9.63 8.22 -9.87
CA TYR A 267 10.76 7.82 -10.69
C TYR A 267 11.61 6.83 -9.91
N GLN A 268 11.98 5.75 -10.55
CA GLN A 268 12.86 4.73 -9.97
C GLN A 268 13.89 4.31 -10.99
N THR A 269 15.09 4.02 -10.50
CA THR A 269 16.20 3.49 -11.28
C THR A 269 16.94 2.43 -10.49
N VAL A 270 17.57 1.50 -11.18
CA VAL A 270 18.37 0.43 -10.59
C VAL A 270 19.63 0.21 -11.41
N SER A 271 20.72 -0.23 -10.76
CA SER A 271 21.97 -0.58 -11.45
C SER A 271 21.80 -1.84 -12.32
N ASP A 272 22.68 -2.02 -13.31
CA ASP A 272 22.64 -3.11 -14.30
C ASP A 272 22.68 -4.50 -13.67
N ASP A 273 23.36 -4.65 -12.53
CA ASP A 273 23.52 -5.92 -11.82
C ASP A 273 22.31 -6.32 -10.97
N ALA A 274 21.26 -5.52 -10.98
CA ALA A 274 20.06 -5.77 -10.17
C ALA A 274 19.31 -7.02 -10.65
N PRO A 275 18.90 -7.90 -9.71
CA PRO A 275 18.11 -9.08 -10.07
C PRO A 275 16.72 -8.68 -10.59
N TYR A 276 16.11 -9.57 -11.37
CA TYR A 276 14.81 -9.32 -12.05
C TYR A 276 13.69 -8.83 -11.11
N TYR A 277 13.62 -9.35 -9.89
CA TYR A 277 12.60 -8.96 -8.90
C TYR A 277 12.84 -7.57 -8.30
N ALA A 278 14.06 -7.04 -8.39
CA ALA A 278 14.43 -5.73 -7.89
C ALA A 278 14.20 -4.61 -8.92
N ARG A 279 13.97 -4.96 -10.18
CA ARG A 279 13.73 -4.00 -11.26
C ARG A 279 12.46 -3.19 -10.99
N PRO A 280 12.50 -1.86 -11.16
CA PRO A 280 11.32 -1.01 -11.07
C PRO A 280 10.25 -1.42 -12.09
N PHE A 281 8.99 -1.29 -11.70
CA PHE A 281 7.86 -1.54 -12.58
C PHE A 281 6.77 -0.46 -12.43
N ILE A 282 5.93 -0.32 -13.43
CA ILE A 282 4.82 0.64 -13.44
C ILE A 282 3.77 0.18 -12.43
N SER A 283 3.79 0.79 -11.23
CA SER A 283 2.88 0.48 -10.13
C SER A 283 1.71 1.45 -10.13
N MET A 284 0.68 1.18 -10.95
CA MET A 284 -0.58 1.92 -11.02
C MET A 284 -1.77 0.98 -10.93
N ARG A 285 -2.91 1.48 -10.41
CA ARG A 285 -4.16 0.70 -10.41
C ARG A 285 -4.54 0.30 -11.83
N GLY A 286 -4.85 -0.97 -12.07
CA GLY A 286 -5.20 -1.51 -13.39
C GLY A 286 -4.03 -2.13 -14.16
N ILE A 287 -2.82 -2.11 -13.58
CA ILE A 287 -1.64 -2.77 -14.14
C ILE A 287 -1.17 -3.83 -13.14
N ALA A 288 -1.01 -5.06 -13.60
CA ALA A 288 -0.48 -6.15 -12.78
C ALA A 288 0.97 -5.85 -12.35
N ALA A 289 1.33 -6.26 -11.13
CA ALA A 289 2.69 -6.12 -10.65
C ALA A 289 3.68 -6.82 -11.59
N MET A 290 4.83 -6.18 -11.79
CA MET A 290 5.92 -6.67 -12.66
C MET A 290 5.59 -6.79 -14.16
N ARG A 291 4.39 -6.36 -14.62
CA ARG A 291 4.00 -6.48 -16.04
C ARG A 291 4.84 -5.61 -16.97
N TYR A 292 5.08 -4.37 -16.56
CA TYR A 292 5.91 -3.40 -17.29
C TYR A 292 7.04 -2.93 -16.39
N GLN A 293 8.18 -3.57 -16.51
CA GLN A 293 9.36 -3.32 -15.71
C GLN A 293 10.57 -2.99 -16.56
N GLY A 294 11.58 -2.38 -15.97
CA GLY A 294 12.81 -2.03 -16.66
C GLY A 294 13.88 -1.59 -15.67
N GLN A 295 14.98 -1.09 -16.18
CA GLN A 295 16.06 -0.50 -15.38
C GLN A 295 15.63 0.85 -14.82
N ASP A 296 14.90 1.63 -15.62
CA ASP A 296 14.31 2.91 -15.22
C ASP A 296 12.80 2.88 -15.37
N MET A 297 12.09 3.52 -14.46
CA MET A 297 10.64 3.67 -14.50
C MET A 297 10.25 5.08 -14.09
N ALA A 298 9.33 5.67 -14.84
CA ALA A 298 8.69 6.93 -14.47
C ALA A 298 7.18 6.83 -14.65
N LEU A 299 6.41 7.37 -13.72
CA LEU A 299 4.95 7.47 -13.83
C LEU A 299 4.43 8.78 -13.25
N ALA A 300 3.23 9.16 -13.71
CA ALA A 300 2.45 10.25 -13.16
C ALA A 300 0.98 9.84 -13.07
N GLU A 301 0.32 10.18 -11.97
CA GLU A 301 -1.11 9.95 -11.73
C GLU A 301 -1.79 11.23 -11.27
N LEU A 302 -3.05 11.38 -11.66
CA LEU A 302 -3.97 12.42 -11.22
C LEU A 302 -5.21 11.76 -10.64
N GLU A 303 -5.64 12.19 -9.45
CA GLU A 303 -6.88 11.77 -8.81
C GLU A 303 -7.70 13.01 -8.40
N ALA A 304 -8.99 12.99 -8.70
CA ALA A 304 -9.96 13.97 -8.22
C ALA A 304 -10.92 13.27 -7.26
N ARG A 305 -11.02 13.75 -6.02
CA ARG A 305 -12.00 13.31 -5.04
C ARG A 305 -13.04 14.41 -4.84
N TYR A 306 -14.29 14.09 -5.13
CA TYR A 306 -15.43 14.99 -4.92
C TYR A 306 -16.29 14.48 -3.77
N ASP A 307 -16.44 15.26 -2.71
CA ASP A 307 -17.22 14.95 -1.53
C ASP A 307 -18.71 15.27 -1.81
N VAL A 308 -19.48 14.26 -2.19
CA VAL A 308 -20.92 14.36 -2.50
C VAL A 308 -21.74 14.68 -1.24
N THR A 309 -21.30 14.13 -0.11
CA THR A 309 -21.79 14.43 1.24
C THR A 309 -20.60 14.47 2.20
N PRO A 310 -20.76 14.91 3.46
CA PRO A 310 -19.68 14.85 4.44
C PRO A 310 -19.05 13.45 4.62
N ARG A 311 -19.81 12.39 4.29
CA ARG A 311 -19.36 10.99 4.45
C ARG A 311 -19.01 10.29 3.15
N TRP A 312 -19.67 10.62 2.06
CA TRP A 312 -19.50 9.93 0.79
C TRP A 312 -18.79 10.80 -0.23
N SER A 313 -17.78 10.23 -0.85
CA SER A 313 -17.05 10.84 -1.95
C SER A 313 -17.04 9.91 -3.16
N ILE A 314 -17.00 10.51 -4.34
CA ILE A 314 -16.63 9.83 -5.58
C ILE A 314 -15.22 10.21 -5.96
N VAL A 315 -14.50 9.29 -6.60
CA VAL A 315 -13.15 9.55 -7.13
C VAL A 315 -13.09 9.21 -8.61
N GLY A 316 -12.35 10.01 -9.35
CA GLY A 316 -11.95 9.72 -10.71
C GLY A 316 -10.44 9.86 -10.81
N PHE A 317 -9.77 8.98 -11.54
CA PHE A 317 -8.32 9.00 -11.67
C PHE A 317 -7.85 8.58 -13.04
N THR A 318 -6.66 9.05 -13.39
CA THR A 318 -5.93 8.63 -14.59
C THR A 318 -4.43 8.68 -14.31
N GLY A 319 -3.68 7.90 -15.04
CA GLY A 319 -2.23 7.88 -14.92
C GLY A 319 -1.56 7.38 -16.18
N THR A 320 -0.28 7.68 -16.29
CA THR A 320 0.56 7.18 -17.37
C THR A 320 1.97 6.92 -16.84
N GLY A 321 2.64 5.91 -17.42
CA GLY A 321 4.00 5.55 -17.05
C GLY A 321 4.75 4.93 -18.19
N LYS A 322 6.07 4.91 -18.05
CA LYS A 322 7.01 4.21 -18.92
C LYS A 322 7.99 3.42 -18.08
N ALA A 323 8.33 2.23 -18.54
CA ALA A 323 9.47 1.48 -18.06
C ALA A 323 10.45 1.32 -19.22
N VAL A 324 11.74 1.48 -18.93
CA VAL A 324 12.83 1.47 -19.91
C VAL A 324 13.68 0.25 -19.65
N GLU A 325 13.81 -0.60 -20.64
CA GLU A 325 14.69 -1.77 -20.61
C GLU A 325 16.16 -1.37 -20.91
N ASP A 326 17.08 -2.28 -20.64
CA ASP A 326 18.50 -2.07 -20.87
C ASP A 326 18.78 -1.65 -22.32
N GLY A 327 19.50 -0.54 -22.48
CA GLY A 327 19.88 0.00 -23.79
C GLY A 327 18.80 0.80 -24.51
N GLN A 328 17.63 0.97 -23.93
CA GLN A 328 16.56 1.84 -24.44
C GLN A 328 16.58 3.22 -23.77
N SER A 329 15.95 4.20 -24.41
CA SER A 329 15.71 5.50 -23.85
C SER A 329 14.22 5.72 -23.55
N PHE A 330 13.87 6.67 -22.66
CA PHE A 330 12.47 7.03 -22.39
C PHE A 330 11.71 7.51 -23.63
N SER A 331 12.42 7.97 -24.70
CA SER A 331 11.79 8.31 -25.97
C SER A 331 11.29 7.08 -26.72
N ASP A 332 11.93 5.95 -26.54
CA ASP A 332 11.69 4.72 -27.31
C ASP A 332 10.67 3.78 -26.62
N ALA A 333 10.49 3.95 -25.31
CA ALA A 333 9.55 3.16 -24.53
C ALA A 333 8.09 3.58 -24.76
N ASP A 334 7.18 2.61 -24.77
CA ASP A 334 5.75 2.84 -24.92
C ASP A 334 5.09 3.35 -23.63
N TYR A 335 4.10 4.22 -23.80
CA TYR A 335 3.27 4.70 -22.69
C TYR A 335 2.26 3.63 -22.27
N GLN A 336 2.22 3.36 -20.97
CA GLN A 336 1.17 2.59 -20.36
C GLN A 336 0.24 3.53 -19.60
N SER A 337 -1.05 3.51 -19.95
CA SER A 337 -2.02 4.45 -19.38
C SER A 337 -3.16 3.74 -18.68
N VAL A 338 -3.67 4.35 -17.63
CA VAL A 338 -4.79 3.84 -16.84
C VAL A 338 -5.84 4.93 -16.67
N VAL A 339 -7.09 4.51 -16.53
CA VAL A 339 -8.22 5.37 -16.15
C VAL A 339 -9.15 4.59 -15.24
N GLY A 340 -9.74 5.27 -14.29
CA GLY A 340 -10.64 4.61 -13.37
C GLY A 340 -11.47 5.57 -12.53
N GLY A 341 -12.27 4.98 -11.67
CA GLY A 341 -13.09 5.72 -10.71
C GLY A 341 -13.58 4.81 -9.60
N GLY A 342 -14.14 5.41 -8.59
CA GLY A 342 -14.63 4.69 -7.44
C GLY A 342 -15.40 5.57 -6.48
N PHE A 343 -15.61 5.05 -5.28
CA PHE A 343 -16.25 5.80 -4.20
C PHE A 343 -15.51 5.57 -2.87
N ARG A 344 -15.70 6.51 -1.96
CA ARG A 344 -15.13 6.46 -0.61
C ARG A 344 -16.21 6.75 0.42
N TYR A 345 -16.10 6.10 1.57
CA TYR A 345 -16.85 6.39 2.78
C TYR A 345 -15.90 6.81 3.89
N LEU A 346 -16.16 7.93 4.56
CA LEU A 346 -15.39 8.40 5.72
C LEU A 346 -15.74 7.55 6.94
N VAL A 347 -14.96 6.50 7.15
CA VAL A 347 -15.22 5.47 8.18
C VAL A 347 -14.77 5.90 9.57
N ALA A 348 -13.79 6.79 9.66
CA ALA A 348 -13.31 7.35 10.92
C ALA A 348 -12.97 8.84 10.75
N ARG A 349 -13.89 9.71 11.16
CA ARG A 349 -13.79 11.16 10.95
C ARG A 349 -12.59 11.78 11.66
N GLN A 350 -12.36 11.41 12.93
CA GLN A 350 -11.25 11.94 13.72
C GLN A 350 -9.86 11.52 13.20
N LEU A 351 -9.80 10.52 12.35
CA LEU A 351 -8.58 10.07 11.67
C LEU A 351 -8.52 10.54 10.22
N ASN A 352 -9.58 11.16 9.69
CA ASN A 352 -9.80 11.41 8.27
C ASN A 352 -9.55 10.16 7.43
N MET A 353 -10.02 9.00 7.90
CA MET A 353 -9.79 7.72 7.25
C MET A 353 -11.01 7.34 6.41
N ARG A 354 -10.78 7.15 5.11
CA ARG A 354 -11.80 6.71 4.15
C ARG A 354 -11.52 5.28 3.70
N VAL A 355 -12.60 4.55 3.42
CA VAL A 355 -12.56 3.22 2.82
C VAL A 355 -13.43 3.22 1.59
N GLY A 356 -13.05 2.53 0.54
CA GLY A 356 -13.85 2.51 -0.68
C GLY A 356 -13.45 1.42 -1.67
N VAL A 357 -14.04 1.52 -2.85
CA VAL A 357 -13.80 0.60 -3.96
C VAL A 357 -13.46 1.39 -5.20
N ASP A 358 -12.44 0.95 -5.93
CA ASP A 358 -12.03 1.47 -7.22
C ASP A 358 -12.19 0.41 -8.30
N ALA A 359 -12.57 0.85 -9.49
CA ALA A 359 -12.46 0.11 -10.73
C ALA A 359 -11.49 0.85 -11.65
N ALA A 360 -10.48 0.15 -12.13
CA ALA A 360 -9.44 0.70 -13.00
C ALA A 360 -9.36 -0.10 -14.30
N LYS A 361 -9.27 0.59 -15.43
CA LYS A 361 -8.95 0.01 -16.73
C LYS A 361 -7.50 0.31 -17.05
N GLY A 362 -6.68 -0.73 -17.06
CA GLY A 362 -5.31 -0.73 -17.56
C GLY A 362 -5.26 -1.04 -19.06
N PRO A 363 -4.04 -1.15 -19.62
CA PRO A 363 -3.85 -1.51 -21.02
C PRO A 363 -4.49 -2.85 -21.41
N GLU A 364 -4.45 -3.83 -20.53
CA GLU A 364 -4.88 -5.20 -20.80
C GLU A 364 -6.27 -5.49 -20.24
N GLU A 365 -6.53 -5.21 -18.96
CA GLU A 365 -7.73 -5.67 -18.27
C GLU A 365 -8.35 -4.65 -17.32
N TRP A 366 -9.49 -4.98 -16.74
CA TRP A 366 -10.08 -4.28 -15.62
C TRP A 366 -9.62 -4.88 -14.32
N ALA A 367 -9.32 -4.03 -13.35
CA ALA A 367 -8.99 -4.42 -11.99
C ALA A 367 -9.87 -3.67 -10.99
N TYR A 368 -10.14 -4.30 -9.84
CA TYR A 368 -10.96 -3.75 -8.77
C TYR A 368 -10.14 -3.73 -7.49
N TYR A 369 -10.25 -2.65 -6.72
CA TYR A 369 -9.45 -2.47 -5.50
C TYR A 369 -10.33 -2.04 -4.35
N ILE A 370 -10.05 -2.57 -3.16
CA ILE A 370 -10.51 -1.99 -1.92
C ILE A 370 -9.41 -1.07 -1.41
N THR A 371 -9.76 0.20 -1.23
CA THR A 371 -8.83 1.24 -0.81
C THR A 371 -9.15 1.65 0.61
N VAL A 372 -8.14 1.68 1.47
CA VAL A 372 -8.20 2.24 2.83
C VAL A 372 -7.27 3.43 2.86
N GLY A 373 -7.78 4.60 3.23
CA GLY A 373 -7.03 5.85 3.12
C GLY A 373 -6.96 6.37 1.69
N HIS A 374 -5.78 6.81 1.24
CA HIS A 374 -5.54 7.21 -0.15
C HIS A 374 -4.80 6.10 -0.93
N ALA A 375 -4.89 6.15 -2.27
CA ALA A 375 -4.39 5.09 -3.13
C ALA A 375 -2.85 4.96 -3.21
N TRP A 376 -2.10 5.96 -2.73
CA TRP A 376 -0.64 6.06 -2.87
C TRP A 376 0.12 5.94 -1.53
N GLN A 377 -0.34 5.09 -0.64
CA GLN A 377 0.19 5.00 0.74
C GLN A 377 1.55 4.32 0.86
N LEU A 378 1.99 3.58 -0.13
CA LEU A 378 3.24 2.81 -0.08
C LEU A 378 4.46 3.64 -0.45
#